data_6f8da7d2093c8b8a85128d7690d43edb
#
_entry.id   6f8da7d2093c8b8a85128d7690d43edb
#
_cell.length_a   1.000
_cell.length_b   1.000
_cell.length_c   1.000
_cell.angle_alpha   90.00
_cell.angle_beta   90.00
_cell.angle_gamma   90.00
#
_symmetry.space_group_name_H-M   'P 1'
#
loop_
_entity.id
_entity.type
_entity.pdbx_description
1 polymer ?
#
loop_
_entity_poly.entity_id
_entity_poly.type
_entity_poly.pdbx_seq_one_letter_code
_entity_poly.pdbx_strand_id
1 'polypeptide(L)'
;MAGALLAEPQVLILDEPINGLDPEGILWLRDLLRDLAAEGRTVFLSSHLMSEMEKTAERVIIINKGHLVEDVSVSELTVRAAGDVVEVSGDDDARLAAALSERGAKVRSVADTDEPRLEVIGLEPLAIGRVARDLGIALSSLSRERASLETAFLQATAGKEGGILPTASHPDSKER
;
A
#
# COMPACT_ATOMS: atom_id res chain seq x y z
N MET A 1 -2.86 -24.17 13.18
CA MET A 1 -2.29 -24.11 11.82
C MET A 1 -1.79 -25.45 11.30
N ALA A 2 -0.96 -26.22 12.01
CA ALA A 2 -0.48 -27.52 11.54
C ALA A 2 -1.60 -28.46 11.04
N GLY A 3 -2.72 -28.55 11.77
CA GLY A 3 -3.87 -29.38 11.36
C GLY A 3 -4.52 -28.97 10.02
N ALA A 4 -4.50 -27.69 9.68
CA ALA A 4 -5.04 -27.20 8.41
C ALA A 4 -4.17 -27.57 7.20
N LEU A 5 -2.88 -27.79 7.42
CA LEU A 5 -1.91 -28.11 6.37
C LEU A 5 -1.81 -29.64 6.10
N LEU A 6 -2.27 -30.48 7.04
CA LEU A 6 -2.18 -31.94 6.92
C LEU A 6 -2.89 -32.53 5.69
N ALA A 7 -3.92 -31.86 5.22
CA ALA A 7 -4.70 -32.30 4.05
C ALA A 7 -4.20 -31.71 2.72
N GLU A 8 -3.06 -31.02 2.72
CA GLU A 8 -2.50 -30.34 1.55
C GLU A 8 -3.56 -29.54 0.75
N PRO A 9 -4.31 -28.62 1.40
CA PRO A 9 -5.44 -27.95 0.76
C PRO A 9 -4.96 -27.05 -0.38
N GLN A 10 -5.76 -26.96 -1.45
CA GLN A 10 -5.53 -26.00 -2.54
C GLN A 10 -5.92 -24.57 -2.14
N VAL A 11 -6.81 -24.43 -1.16
CA VAL A 11 -7.26 -23.15 -0.59
C VAL A 11 -7.09 -23.19 0.91
N LEU A 12 -6.30 -22.27 1.44
CA LEU A 12 -6.04 -22.12 2.87
C LEU A 12 -6.70 -20.84 3.36
N ILE A 13 -7.61 -20.95 4.32
CA ILE A 13 -8.29 -19.81 4.95
C ILE A 13 -7.84 -19.72 6.41
N LEU A 14 -7.30 -18.56 6.78
CA LEU A 14 -6.75 -18.31 8.11
C LEU A 14 -7.35 -17.04 8.71
N ASP A 15 -7.82 -17.15 9.95
CA ASP A 15 -8.34 -16.02 10.70
C ASP A 15 -7.30 -15.57 11.73
N GLU A 16 -6.82 -14.31 11.57
CA GLU A 16 -5.83 -13.65 12.42
C GLU A 16 -4.59 -14.53 12.76
N PRO A 17 -3.93 -15.18 11.77
CA PRO A 17 -2.91 -16.21 12.04
C PRO A 17 -1.63 -15.65 12.67
N ILE A 18 -1.42 -14.34 12.63
CA ILE A 18 -0.23 -13.64 13.18
C ILE A 18 -0.40 -13.38 14.68
N ASN A 19 -1.63 -13.38 15.19
CA ASN A 19 -1.88 -13.05 16.58
C ASN A 19 -1.20 -14.03 17.56
N GLY A 20 -0.48 -13.45 18.51
CA GLY A 20 0.20 -14.21 19.56
C GLY A 20 1.53 -14.85 19.14
N LEU A 21 2.00 -14.59 17.93
CA LEU A 21 3.34 -14.99 17.50
C LEU A 21 4.37 -13.93 17.94
N ASP A 22 5.56 -14.42 18.25
CA ASP A 22 6.74 -13.58 18.41
C ASP A 22 7.28 -13.10 17.03
N PRO A 23 8.21 -12.16 16.98
CA PRO A 23 8.73 -11.64 15.71
C PRO A 23 9.33 -12.72 14.80
N GLU A 24 9.97 -13.75 15.35
CA GLU A 24 10.53 -14.86 14.58
C GLU A 24 9.41 -15.73 13.97
N GLY A 25 8.38 -16.02 14.76
CA GLY A 25 7.18 -16.72 14.30
C GLY A 25 6.42 -15.99 13.20
N ILE A 26 6.36 -14.64 13.26
CA ILE A 26 5.75 -13.81 12.20
C ILE A 26 6.54 -13.96 10.90
N LEU A 27 7.87 -13.87 10.95
CA LEU A 27 8.73 -14.04 9.77
C LEU A 27 8.55 -15.43 9.16
N TRP A 28 8.64 -16.48 9.99
CA TRP A 28 8.44 -17.85 9.55
C TRP A 28 7.07 -18.07 8.91
N LEU A 29 6.01 -17.54 9.54
CA LEU A 29 4.65 -17.67 8.99
C LEU A 29 4.52 -16.97 7.64
N ARG A 30 5.05 -15.77 7.50
CA ARG A 30 5.03 -15.02 6.24
C ARG A 30 5.72 -15.80 5.12
N ASP A 31 6.90 -16.33 5.39
CA ASP A 31 7.66 -17.08 4.39
C ASP A 31 6.89 -18.36 3.99
N LEU A 32 6.33 -19.10 4.96
CA LEU A 32 5.48 -20.26 4.70
C LEU A 32 4.28 -19.93 3.81
N LEU A 33 3.56 -18.83 4.09
CA LEU A 33 2.38 -18.44 3.29
C LEU A 33 2.76 -18.05 1.86
N ARG A 34 3.90 -17.39 1.70
CA ARG A 34 4.44 -17.04 0.38
C ARG A 34 4.86 -18.29 -0.41
N ASP A 35 5.50 -19.24 0.23
CA ASP A 35 5.91 -20.51 -0.40
C ASP A 35 4.69 -21.30 -0.88
N LEU A 36 3.64 -21.39 -0.05
CA LEU A 36 2.38 -22.04 -0.42
C LEU A 36 1.72 -21.35 -1.62
N ALA A 37 1.73 -20.01 -1.66
CA ALA A 37 1.20 -19.26 -2.79
C ALA A 37 2.05 -19.49 -4.06
N ALA A 38 3.37 -19.52 -3.94
CA ALA A 38 4.29 -19.80 -5.05
C ALA A 38 4.11 -21.21 -5.62
N GLU A 39 3.67 -22.19 -4.78
CA GLU A 39 3.28 -23.53 -5.23
C GLU A 39 1.94 -23.54 -6.00
N GLY A 40 1.26 -22.41 -6.12
CA GLY A 40 -0.03 -22.27 -6.82
C GLY A 40 -1.24 -22.47 -5.93
N ARG A 41 -1.08 -22.51 -4.62
CA ARG A 41 -2.21 -22.57 -3.66
C ARG A 41 -2.79 -21.19 -3.44
N THR A 42 -4.08 -21.12 -3.15
CA THR A 42 -4.73 -19.88 -2.75
C THR A 42 -4.66 -19.73 -1.23
N VAL A 43 -4.06 -18.63 -0.77
CA VAL A 43 -4.01 -18.29 0.65
C VAL A 43 -4.91 -17.08 0.90
N PHE A 44 -5.91 -17.23 1.74
CA PHE A 44 -6.80 -16.16 2.17
C PHE A 44 -6.68 -16.00 3.70
N LEU A 45 -6.34 -14.79 4.15
CA LEU A 45 -6.19 -14.54 5.58
C LEU A 45 -6.84 -13.23 6.01
N SER A 46 -7.35 -13.19 7.24
CA SER A 46 -7.74 -11.94 7.89
C SER A 46 -6.59 -11.42 8.75
N SER A 47 -6.44 -10.11 8.84
CA SER A 47 -5.55 -9.46 9.79
C SER A 47 -5.95 -8.00 10.01
N HIS A 48 -5.66 -7.48 11.19
CA HIS A 48 -5.73 -6.05 11.50
C HIS A 48 -4.33 -5.39 11.50
N LEU A 49 -3.26 -6.17 11.32
CA LEU A 49 -1.88 -5.69 11.27
C LEU A 49 -1.50 -5.30 9.84
N MET A 50 -1.83 -4.08 9.45
CA MET A 50 -1.64 -3.58 8.07
C MET A 50 -0.18 -3.65 7.62
N SER A 51 0.78 -3.36 8.50
CA SER A 51 2.21 -3.42 8.19
C SER A 51 2.70 -4.82 7.85
N GLU A 52 2.10 -5.87 8.41
CA GLU A 52 2.43 -7.25 8.06
C GLU A 52 1.70 -7.69 6.80
N MET A 53 0.47 -7.21 6.57
CA MET A 53 -0.25 -7.47 5.32
C MET A 53 0.45 -6.85 4.12
N GLU A 54 0.98 -5.65 4.25
CA GLU A 54 1.76 -4.99 3.21
C GLU A 54 2.97 -5.82 2.75
N LYS A 55 3.58 -6.57 3.68
CA LYS A 55 4.74 -7.42 3.40
C LYS A 55 4.36 -8.83 2.91
N THR A 56 3.14 -9.29 3.18
CA THR A 56 2.72 -10.69 2.99
C THR A 56 1.77 -10.84 1.82
N ALA A 57 0.78 -9.96 1.71
CA ALA A 57 -0.31 -10.08 0.75
C ALA A 57 0.03 -9.45 -0.60
N GLU A 58 -0.42 -10.07 -1.69
CA GLU A 58 -0.38 -9.50 -3.03
C GLU A 58 -1.63 -8.66 -3.32
N ARG A 59 -2.78 -9.08 -2.78
CA ARG A 59 -4.08 -8.43 -2.93
C ARG A 59 -4.73 -8.23 -1.59
N VAL A 60 -5.53 -7.19 -1.48
CA VAL A 60 -6.32 -6.88 -0.30
C VAL A 60 -7.79 -6.71 -0.66
N ILE A 61 -8.64 -7.24 0.22
CA ILE A 61 -10.08 -7.02 0.21
C ILE A 61 -10.41 -6.20 1.45
N ILE A 62 -10.86 -4.97 1.24
CA ILE A 62 -11.25 -4.08 2.34
C ILE A 62 -12.75 -4.15 2.52
N ILE A 63 -13.17 -4.48 3.75
CA ILE A 63 -14.58 -4.55 4.14
C ILE A 63 -14.83 -3.51 5.24
N ASN A 64 -15.86 -2.71 5.09
CA ASN A 64 -16.30 -1.75 6.10
C ASN A 64 -17.81 -1.86 6.31
N LYS A 65 -18.26 -2.02 7.56
CA LYS A 65 -19.67 -2.16 7.94
C LYS A 65 -20.42 -3.24 7.11
N GLY A 66 -19.75 -4.36 6.81
CA GLY A 66 -20.29 -5.46 6.03
C GLY A 66 -20.33 -5.24 4.50
N HIS A 67 -19.81 -4.13 4.01
CA HIS A 67 -19.74 -3.83 2.58
C HIS A 67 -18.32 -3.95 2.05
N LEU A 68 -18.20 -4.49 0.83
CA LEU A 68 -16.94 -4.47 0.08
C LEU A 68 -16.60 -3.03 -0.30
N VAL A 69 -15.45 -2.55 0.15
CA VAL A 69 -14.94 -1.21 -0.15
C VAL A 69 -13.95 -1.25 -1.31
N GLU A 70 -12.99 -2.16 -1.27
CA GLU A 70 -11.96 -2.33 -2.29
C GLU A 70 -11.59 -3.82 -2.46
N ASP A 71 -11.23 -4.21 -3.67
CA ASP A 71 -10.58 -5.48 -4.03
C ASP A 71 -9.50 -5.18 -5.07
N VAL A 72 -8.28 -4.97 -4.60
CA VAL A 72 -7.16 -4.49 -5.44
C VAL A 72 -5.84 -5.09 -4.99
N SER A 73 -4.77 -4.93 -5.79
CA SER A 73 -3.43 -5.25 -5.32
C SER A 73 -2.95 -4.27 -4.26
N VAL A 74 -2.11 -4.75 -3.33
CA VAL A 74 -1.48 -3.89 -2.30
C VAL A 74 -0.73 -2.74 -2.97
N SER A 75 0.04 -3.03 -4.02
CA SER A 75 0.80 -2.03 -4.75
C SER A 75 -0.07 -0.95 -5.40
N GLU A 76 -1.20 -1.33 -6.00
CA GLU A 76 -2.13 -0.37 -6.60
C GLU A 76 -2.79 0.52 -5.54
N LEU A 77 -3.19 -0.07 -4.42
CA LEU A 77 -3.81 0.67 -3.32
C LEU A 77 -2.84 1.68 -2.69
N THR A 78 -1.60 1.28 -2.42
CA THR A 78 -0.58 2.15 -1.81
C THR A 78 -0.10 3.25 -2.74
N VAL A 79 0.06 2.97 -4.04
CA VAL A 79 0.40 3.99 -5.05
C VAL A 79 -0.72 5.02 -5.19
N ARG A 80 -1.98 4.57 -5.25
CA ARG A 80 -3.15 5.46 -5.34
C ARG A 80 -3.29 6.34 -4.10
N ALA A 81 -3.01 5.79 -2.91
CA ALA A 81 -3.10 6.51 -1.66
C ALA A 81 -1.95 7.51 -1.44
N ALA A 82 -0.76 7.22 -1.94
CA ALA A 82 0.37 8.15 -1.92
C ALA A 82 0.11 9.41 -2.76
N GLY A 83 -0.76 9.29 -3.78
CA GLY A 83 -0.91 10.33 -4.78
C GLY A 83 0.37 10.53 -5.60
N ASP A 84 0.49 11.71 -6.19
CA ASP A 84 1.67 12.08 -7.02
C ASP A 84 2.77 12.76 -6.18
N VAL A 85 3.02 12.28 -4.96
CA VAL A 85 4.05 12.85 -4.07
C VAL A 85 5.41 12.24 -4.38
N VAL A 86 6.39 13.11 -4.58
CA VAL A 86 7.80 12.75 -4.73
C VAL A 86 8.57 13.34 -3.57
N GLU A 87 9.28 12.50 -2.83
CA GLU A 87 10.22 12.94 -1.80
C GLU A 87 11.59 13.21 -2.43
N VAL A 88 12.18 14.35 -2.09
CA VAL A 88 13.51 14.72 -2.54
C VAL A 88 14.28 15.44 -1.44
N SER A 89 15.58 15.13 -1.33
CA SER A 89 16.51 15.83 -0.45
C SER A 89 17.80 16.11 -1.21
N GLY A 90 18.45 17.21 -0.89
CA GLY A 90 19.71 17.60 -1.52
C GLY A 90 20.53 18.53 -0.64
N ASP A 91 21.63 19.01 -1.16
CA ASP A 91 22.53 19.93 -0.48
C ASP A 91 22.00 21.40 -0.43
N ASP A 92 20.99 21.73 -1.25
CA ASP A 92 20.31 23.05 -1.24
C ASP A 92 18.81 22.91 -1.52
N ASP A 93 18.09 22.37 -0.53
CA ASP A 93 16.64 22.14 -0.61
C ASP A 93 15.86 23.44 -0.78
N ALA A 94 16.31 24.55 -0.24
CA ALA A 94 15.61 25.83 -0.35
C ALA A 94 15.60 26.34 -1.80
N ARG A 95 16.73 26.28 -2.48
CA ARG A 95 16.88 26.66 -3.88
C ARG A 95 16.15 25.70 -4.81
N LEU A 96 16.18 24.41 -4.49
CA LEU A 96 15.44 23.39 -5.23
C LEU A 96 13.93 23.62 -5.11
N ALA A 97 13.41 23.87 -3.90
CA ALA A 97 12.00 24.13 -3.65
C ALA A 97 11.49 25.36 -4.43
N ALA A 98 12.26 26.45 -4.44
CA ALA A 98 11.91 27.66 -5.20
C ALA A 98 11.79 27.35 -6.70
N ALA A 99 12.79 26.70 -7.28
CA ALA A 99 12.81 26.38 -8.69
C ALA A 99 11.72 25.38 -9.14
N LEU A 100 11.34 24.43 -8.26
CA LEU A 100 10.24 23.51 -8.52
C LEU A 100 8.88 24.22 -8.43
N SER A 101 8.72 25.15 -7.47
CA SER A 101 7.51 25.97 -7.33
C SER A 101 7.27 26.87 -8.53
N GLU A 102 8.33 27.48 -9.09
CA GLU A 102 8.25 28.28 -10.31
C GLU A 102 7.78 27.46 -11.53
N ARG A 103 7.99 26.15 -11.51
CA ARG A 103 7.50 25.21 -12.55
C ARG A 103 6.10 24.67 -12.27
N GLY A 104 5.41 25.22 -11.27
CA GLY A 104 4.03 24.87 -10.94
C GLY A 104 3.86 23.68 -10.01
N ALA A 105 4.94 23.13 -9.45
CA ALA A 105 4.85 22.11 -8.43
C ALA A 105 4.37 22.69 -7.09
N LYS A 106 3.60 21.90 -6.34
CA LYS A 106 3.34 22.18 -4.92
C LYS A 106 4.48 21.56 -4.12
N VAL A 107 5.22 22.38 -3.40
CA VAL A 107 6.37 21.94 -2.61
C VAL A 107 6.11 22.21 -1.14
N ARG A 108 6.31 21.19 -0.29
CA ARG A 108 6.24 21.28 1.16
C ARG A 108 7.55 20.80 1.76
N SER A 109 8.14 21.58 2.66
CA SER A 109 9.28 21.13 3.47
C SER A 109 8.77 20.34 4.67
N VAL A 110 9.34 19.17 4.89
CA VAL A 110 9.06 18.28 6.03
C VAL A 110 10.30 18.23 6.90
N ALA A 111 10.21 18.81 8.08
CA ALA A 111 11.31 18.92 9.06
C ALA A 111 11.13 17.95 10.23
N ASP A 112 10.13 17.06 10.19
CA ASP A 112 9.71 16.20 11.31
C ASP A 112 10.48 14.88 11.40
N THR A 113 11.59 14.77 10.69
CA THR A 113 12.47 13.59 10.65
C THR A 113 13.92 14.02 10.86
N ASP A 114 14.78 13.07 11.23
CA ASP A 114 16.22 13.30 11.41
C ASP A 114 16.91 13.87 10.17
N GLU A 115 16.30 13.74 8.99
CA GLU A 115 16.76 14.35 7.75
C GLU A 115 15.64 15.20 7.12
N PRO A 116 15.85 16.52 6.93
CA PRO A 116 14.89 17.38 6.24
C PRO A 116 14.71 16.94 4.80
N ARG A 117 13.47 16.97 4.33
CA ARG A 117 13.12 16.61 2.94
C ARG A 117 12.03 17.50 2.37
N LEU A 118 11.95 17.53 1.06
CA LEU A 118 10.87 18.18 0.32
C LEU A 118 9.89 17.12 -0.18
N GLU A 119 8.60 17.38 -0.02
CA GLU A 119 7.51 16.70 -0.70
C GLU A 119 7.06 17.54 -1.89
N VAL A 120 7.11 16.95 -3.06
CA VAL A 120 6.81 17.61 -4.34
C VAL A 120 5.62 16.93 -4.99
N ILE A 121 4.58 17.69 -5.30
CA ILE A 121 3.38 17.20 -5.99
C ILE A 121 3.28 17.85 -7.36
N GLY A 122 2.95 17.07 -8.39
CA GLY A 122 2.70 17.54 -9.74
C GLY A 122 3.91 17.48 -10.68
N LEU A 123 5.03 16.91 -10.23
CA LEU A 123 6.19 16.63 -11.08
C LEU A 123 6.68 15.20 -10.92
N GLU A 124 7.09 14.59 -12.03
CA GLU A 124 7.72 13.29 -12.06
C GLU A 124 9.17 13.34 -11.50
N PRO A 125 9.66 12.27 -10.86
CA PRO A 125 11.03 12.22 -10.33
C PRO A 125 12.09 12.63 -11.34
N LEU A 126 11.96 12.19 -12.59
CA LEU A 126 12.89 12.52 -13.66
C LEU A 126 12.92 14.05 -13.94
N ALA A 127 11.77 14.73 -13.88
CA ALA A 127 11.69 16.18 -14.06
C ALA A 127 12.37 16.91 -12.91
N ILE A 128 12.16 16.46 -11.68
CA ILE A 128 12.82 17.00 -10.48
C ILE A 128 14.34 16.80 -10.57
N GLY A 129 14.81 15.60 -10.93
CA GLY A 129 16.24 15.32 -11.10
C GLY A 129 16.90 16.19 -12.17
N ARG A 130 16.19 16.52 -13.26
CA ARG A 130 16.69 17.45 -14.28
C ARG A 130 16.84 18.87 -13.72
N VAL A 131 15.87 19.33 -12.94
CA VAL A 131 15.94 20.66 -12.30
C VAL A 131 17.12 20.72 -11.35
N ALA A 132 17.30 19.74 -10.50
CA ALA A 132 18.42 19.65 -9.57
C ALA A 132 19.77 19.69 -10.31
N ARG A 133 19.92 18.88 -11.37
CA ARG A 133 21.12 18.86 -12.23
C ARG A 133 21.39 20.26 -12.85
N ASP A 134 20.37 20.90 -13.41
CA ASP A 134 20.52 22.20 -14.08
C ASP A 134 20.90 23.32 -13.10
N LEU A 135 20.56 23.14 -11.82
CA LEU A 135 20.96 24.01 -10.70
C LEU A 135 22.29 23.63 -10.08
N GLY A 136 22.86 22.48 -10.44
CA GLY A 136 24.07 21.94 -9.83
C GLY A 136 23.89 21.45 -8.41
N ILE A 137 22.65 21.06 -8.03
CA ILE A 137 22.29 20.55 -6.70
C ILE A 137 22.55 19.04 -6.68
N ALA A 138 23.32 18.58 -5.70
CA ALA A 138 23.52 17.15 -5.47
C ALA A 138 22.36 16.60 -4.64
N LEU A 139 21.64 15.63 -5.20
CA LEU A 139 20.56 14.96 -4.49
C LEU A 139 21.10 13.83 -3.61
N SER A 140 20.69 13.80 -2.34
CA SER A 140 20.91 12.68 -1.44
C SER A 140 19.82 11.63 -1.57
N SER A 141 18.59 12.05 -1.92
CA SER A 141 17.44 11.18 -2.11
C SER A 141 16.51 11.74 -3.17
N LEU A 142 15.90 10.84 -3.97
CA LEU A 142 14.82 11.14 -4.89
C LEU A 142 13.97 9.88 -5.07
N SER A 143 12.80 9.86 -4.47
CA SER A 143 11.91 8.70 -4.53
C SER A 143 10.45 9.12 -4.64
N ARG A 144 9.64 8.28 -5.28
CA ARG A 144 8.19 8.44 -5.21
C ARG A 144 7.73 7.91 -3.86
N GLU A 145 7.00 8.71 -3.11
CA GLU A 145 6.40 8.25 -1.86
C GLU A 145 5.43 7.09 -2.16
N ARG A 146 5.44 6.10 -1.28
CA ARG A 146 4.40 5.06 -1.23
C ARG A 146 3.69 5.22 0.10
N ALA A 147 2.41 5.47 0.06
CA ALA A 147 1.63 5.43 1.28
C ALA A 147 1.71 4.03 1.89
N SER A 148 1.75 3.94 3.22
CA SER A 148 1.60 2.65 3.88
C SER A 148 0.20 2.07 3.61
N LEU A 149 0.06 0.76 3.70
CA LEU A 149 -1.24 0.10 3.57
C LEU A 149 -2.23 0.63 4.62
N GLU A 150 -1.75 1.04 5.80
CA GLU A 150 -2.56 1.66 6.85
C GLU A 150 -3.14 3.01 6.39
N THR A 151 -2.30 3.88 5.83
CA THR A 151 -2.75 5.17 5.27
C THR A 151 -3.75 4.95 4.15
N ALA A 152 -3.47 4.00 3.26
CA ALA A 152 -4.33 3.66 2.15
C ALA A 152 -5.70 3.10 2.61
N PHE A 153 -5.69 2.26 3.64
CA PHE A 153 -6.91 1.73 4.27
C PHE A 153 -7.76 2.84 4.90
N LEU A 154 -7.14 3.76 5.65
CA LEU A 154 -7.86 4.89 6.27
C LEU A 154 -8.50 5.78 5.20
N GLN A 155 -7.80 6.08 4.12
CA GLN A 155 -8.35 6.87 3.01
C GLN A 155 -9.52 6.15 2.31
N ALA A 156 -9.37 4.85 2.05
CA ALA A 156 -10.39 4.05 1.39
C ALA A 156 -11.68 3.95 2.23
N THR A 157 -11.55 3.92 3.56
CA THR A 157 -12.68 3.79 4.48
C THR A 157 -13.33 5.11 4.88
N ALA A 158 -12.56 6.21 4.90
CA ALA A 158 -13.07 7.56 5.26
C ALA A 158 -14.02 8.16 4.21
N GLY A 159 -13.88 7.78 2.94
CA GLY A 159 -14.64 8.36 1.81
C GLY A 159 -15.97 7.66 1.48
N LYS A 160 -16.27 6.53 2.08
CA LYS A 160 -17.44 5.71 1.71
C LYS A 160 -18.39 5.47 2.88
N GLU A 161 -19.09 6.51 3.30
CA GLU A 161 -20.36 6.33 3.99
C GLU A 161 -21.44 6.00 2.95
N GLY A 162 -21.75 4.71 2.81
CA GLY A 162 -22.95 4.23 2.13
C GLY A 162 -22.87 3.94 0.62
N GLY A 163 -22.15 2.91 0.23
CA GLY A 163 -22.33 2.26 -1.06
C GLY A 163 -23.14 0.98 -0.90
N ILE A 164 -24.36 0.95 -1.44
CA ILE A 164 -25.21 -0.26 -1.52
C ILE A 164 -24.55 -1.21 -2.53
N LEU A 165 -24.27 -2.45 -2.12
CA LEU A 165 -23.89 -3.51 -3.05
C LEU A 165 -24.97 -3.65 -4.12
N PRO A 166 -24.65 -3.81 -5.39
CA PRO A 166 -25.60 -4.32 -6.35
C PRO A 166 -25.99 -5.72 -5.87
N THR A 167 -27.25 -5.90 -5.54
CA THR A 167 -27.84 -7.22 -5.25
C THR A 167 -27.58 -8.09 -6.46
N ALA A 168 -26.80 -9.15 -6.29
CA ALA A 168 -26.71 -10.21 -7.29
C ALA A 168 -28.13 -10.74 -7.48
N SER A 169 -28.73 -10.42 -8.61
CA SER A 169 -29.98 -11.01 -9.06
C SER A 169 -29.74 -12.50 -9.30
N HIS A 170 -30.21 -13.29 -8.36
CA HIS A 170 -30.29 -14.73 -8.52
C HIS A 170 -31.26 -15.00 -9.69
N PRO A 171 -30.88 -15.70 -10.76
CA PRO A 171 -31.84 -16.10 -11.77
C PRO A 171 -32.78 -17.10 -11.14
N ASP A 172 -34.02 -16.68 -11.10
CA ASP A 172 -35.22 -17.43 -10.70
C ASP A 172 -35.27 -18.76 -11.48
N SER A 173 -35.12 -19.85 -10.76
CA SER A 173 -35.41 -21.18 -11.31
C SER A 173 -36.91 -21.37 -11.28
N LYS A 174 -37.55 -20.95 -12.37
CA LYS A 174 -38.88 -21.39 -12.71
C LYS A 174 -38.83 -22.63 -13.62
N GLU A 175 -39.66 -23.57 -13.20
CA GLU A 175 -40.38 -24.56 -14.03
C GLU A 175 -39.79 -25.96 -14.19
N ARG A 176 -40.43 -26.83 -13.56
CA ARG A 176 -41.32 -28.01 -13.73
C ARG A 176 -40.70 -29.29 -13.26
#